data_c5e3fb7f866212b53f1191964f4d830d
#
_entry.id   c5e3fb7f866212b53f1191964f4d830d
#
_cell.length_a   1.000
_cell.length_b   1.000
_cell.length_c   1.000
_cell.angle_alpha   90.00
_cell.angle_beta   90.00
_cell.angle_gamma   90.00
#
_symmetry.space_group_name_H-M   'P 1'
#
loop_
_entity.id
_entity.type
_entity.pdbx_description
1 polymer ?
#
loop_
_entity_poly.entity_id
_entity_poly.type
_entity_poly.pdbx_seq_one_letter_code
_entity_poly.pdbx_strand_id
1 'polypeptide(L)'
;MDVRVVGPDDWADWRLVRQRSLTEDPEAFASSVTMWTGDRDTEANWRSRLSSPGACFIAYDGSTPVGMVGARPTDAGVELISMWVAPEARLRGIGGGLIDAVIGWASGSRLSLRVIDGNAAALTAYASRGFVLQPGCADDEGCRTMLRLT
;
A
#
# COMPACT_ATOMS: atom_id res chain seq x y z
N MET A 1 3.95 18.50 1.83
CA MET A 1 3.62 17.10 1.50
C MET A 1 2.23 16.78 2.00
N ASP A 2 1.37 16.29 1.13
CA ASP A 2 -0.01 15.95 1.48
C ASP A 2 -0.27 14.46 1.28
N VAL A 3 -0.90 13.83 2.26
CA VAL A 3 -1.49 12.51 2.09
C VAL A 3 -3.00 12.70 2.02
N ARG A 4 -3.61 12.24 0.92
CA ARG A 4 -5.04 12.42 0.67
C ARG A 4 -5.71 11.09 0.42
N VAL A 5 -6.94 10.93 0.93
CA VAL A 5 -7.80 9.83 0.52
C VAL A 5 -8.27 10.10 -0.91
N VAL A 6 -8.25 9.06 -1.76
CA VAL A 6 -8.62 9.20 -3.17
C VAL A 6 -9.78 8.28 -3.50
N GLY A 7 -10.57 8.68 -4.49
CA GLY A 7 -11.70 7.92 -4.99
C GLY A 7 -11.61 7.68 -6.49
N PRO A 8 -12.69 7.14 -7.10
CA PRO A 8 -12.68 6.76 -8.54
C PRO A 8 -12.28 7.88 -9.49
N ASP A 9 -12.59 9.14 -9.16
CA ASP A 9 -12.22 10.27 -10.02
C ASP A 9 -10.72 10.56 -9.99
N ASP A 10 -9.98 10.01 -9.03
CA ASP A 10 -8.53 10.15 -8.93
C ASP A 10 -7.80 8.98 -9.61
N TRP A 11 -8.47 8.24 -10.46
CA TRP A 11 -7.95 7.01 -11.05
C TRP A 11 -6.64 7.24 -11.84
N ALA A 12 -6.49 8.38 -12.50
CA ALA A 12 -5.29 8.66 -13.29
C ALA A 12 -4.06 8.80 -12.40
N ASP A 13 -4.19 9.45 -11.25
CA ASP A 13 -3.11 9.59 -10.28
C ASP A 13 -2.77 8.25 -9.64
N TRP A 14 -3.78 7.47 -9.27
CA TRP A 14 -3.56 6.13 -8.72
C TRP A 14 -2.86 5.23 -9.74
N ARG A 15 -3.34 5.25 -10.99
CA ARG A 15 -2.71 4.51 -12.09
C ARG A 15 -1.23 4.89 -12.24
N LEU A 16 -0.94 6.17 -12.25
CA LEU A 16 0.43 6.66 -12.42
C LEU A 16 1.37 6.09 -11.36
N VAL A 17 0.99 6.19 -10.10
CA VAL A 17 1.81 5.67 -8.98
C VAL A 17 1.89 4.14 -9.04
N ARG A 18 0.77 3.47 -9.28
CA ARG A 18 0.71 2.01 -9.30
C ARG A 18 1.56 1.44 -10.44
N GLN A 19 1.47 2.02 -11.63
CA GLN A 19 2.28 1.61 -12.77
C GLN A 19 3.77 1.79 -12.48
N ARG A 20 4.16 2.89 -11.85
CA ARG A 20 5.54 3.08 -11.42
C ARG A 20 5.98 2.00 -10.46
N SER A 21 5.17 1.67 -9.46
CA SER A 21 5.52 0.66 -8.47
C SER A 21 5.72 -0.72 -9.10
N LEU A 22 4.85 -1.07 -10.05
CA LEU A 22 4.92 -2.37 -10.74
C LEU A 22 6.13 -2.46 -11.68
N THR A 23 6.56 -1.34 -12.23
CA THR A 23 7.71 -1.26 -13.13
C THR A 23 9.04 -1.18 -12.38
N GLU A 24 9.08 -0.38 -11.31
CA GLU A 24 10.34 -0.09 -10.59
C GLU A 24 10.62 -1.11 -9.47
N ASP A 25 9.58 -1.70 -8.87
CA ASP A 25 9.72 -2.68 -7.80
C ASP A 25 8.82 -3.91 -8.04
N PRO A 26 8.97 -4.59 -9.19
CA PRO A 26 8.07 -5.70 -9.55
C PRO A 26 8.11 -6.86 -8.57
N GLU A 27 9.24 -7.12 -7.93
CA GLU A 27 9.36 -8.21 -6.95
C GLU A 27 8.52 -7.98 -5.70
N ALA A 28 8.24 -6.72 -5.36
CA ALA A 28 7.38 -6.41 -4.22
C ALA A 28 5.89 -6.61 -4.54
N PHE A 29 5.53 -6.67 -5.82
CA PHE A 29 4.14 -6.71 -6.29
C PHE A 29 3.91 -7.76 -7.38
N ALA A 30 4.72 -8.80 -7.43
CA ALA A 30 4.75 -9.75 -8.55
C ALA A 30 3.37 -10.33 -8.90
N SER A 31 2.54 -10.62 -7.89
CA SER A 31 1.20 -11.17 -8.12
C SER A 31 0.23 -10.16 -8.74
N SER A 32 0.56 -8.88 -8.72
CA SER A 32 -0.32 -7.81 -9.21
C SER A 32 0.02 -7.32 -10.61
N VAL A 33 1.23 -7.63 -11.12
CA VAL A 33 1.69 -7.08 -12.40
C VAL A 33 0.73 -7.42 -13.54
N THR A 34 0.33 -8.68 -13.67
CA THR A 34 -0.57 -9.12 -14.73
C THR A 34 -1.99 -8.59 -14.58
N MET A 35 -2.40 -8.20 -13.39
CA MET A 35 -3.74 -7.68 -13.13
C MET A 35 -3.90 -6.24 -13.59
N TRP A 36 -2.81 -5.49 -13.74
CA TRP A 36 -2.87 -4.05 -13.98
C TRP A 36 -2.10 -3.59 -15.20
N THR A 37 -1.75 -4.53 -16.10
CA THR A 37 -1.01 -4.24 -17.33
C THR A 37 -1.74 -4.84 -18.53
N GLY A 38 -1.34 -4.42 -19.72
CA GLY A 38 -1.91 -4.91 -20.97
C GLY A 38 -3.40 -4.61 -21.08
N ASP A 39 -4.20 -5.61 -21.42
CA ASP A 39 -5.63 -5.48 -21.64
C ASP A 39 -6.41 -5.12 -20.38
N ARG A 40 -5.82 -5.29 -19.21
CA ARG A 40 -6.45 -4.94 -17.93
C ARG A 40 -6.20 -3.49 -17.53
N ASP A 41 -5.31 -2.79 -18.21
CA ASP A 41 -5.02 -1.39 -17.96
C ASP A 41 -6.06 -0.50 -18.63
N THR A 42 -7.23 -0.38 -18.03
CA THR A 42 -8.35 0.41 -18.53
C THR A 42 -8.86 1.34 -17.44
N GLU A 43 -9.41 2.48 -17.87
CA GLU A 43 -10.03 3.43 -16.93
C GLU A 43 -11.10 2.75 -16.07
N ALA A 44 -11.93 1.90 -16.67
CA ALA A 44 -12.98 1.19 -15.95
C ALA A 44 -12.42 0.32 -14.82
N ASN A 45 -11.33 -0.39 -15.07
CA ASN A 45 -10.70 -1.23 -14.05
C ASN A 45 -10.08 -0.39 -12.94
N TRP A 46 -9.43 0.73 -13.27
CA TRP A 46 -8.84 1.61 -12.27
C TRP A 46 -9.92 2.27 -11.40
N ARG A 47 -11.02 2.73 -12.01
CA ARG A 47 -12.14 3.28 -11.25
C ARG A 47 -12.79 2.23 -10.36
N SER A 48 -12.93 1.00 -10.85
CA SER A 48 -13.47 -0.10 -10.07
C SER A 48 -12.60 -0.41 -8.85
N ARG A 49 -11.28 -0.39 -9.01
CA ARG A 49 -10.33 -0.60 -7.90
C ARG A 49 -10.55 0.43 -6.80
N LEU A 50 -10.72 1.69 -7.17
CA LEU A 50 -10.91 2.79 -6.21
C LEU A 50 -12.33 2.85 -5.64
N SER A 51 -13.27 2.10 -6.21
CA SER A 51 -14.64 1.97 -5.71
C SER A 51 -14.80 0.78 -4.77
N SER A 52 -13.79 -0.07 -4.65
CA SER A 52 -13.83 -1.25 -3.77
C SER A 52 -13.92 -0.85 -2.31
N PRO A 53 -14.50 -1.72 -1.45
CA PRO A 53 -14.54 -1.43 -0.02
C PRO A 53 -13.16 -1.15 0.55
N GLY A 54 -13.08 -0.20 1.49
CA GLY A 54 -11.82 0.24 2.08
C GLY A 54 -11.49 1.65 1.67
N ALA A 55 -10.18 1.97 1.65
CA ALA A 55 -9.72 3.29 1.28
C ALA A 55 -8.39 3.19 0.54
N CYS A 56 -8.14 4.18 -0.30
CA CYS A 56 -6.85 4.35 -0.96
C CYS A 56 -6.35 5.76 -0.66
N PHE A 57 -5.04 5.87 -0.47
CA PHE A 57 -4.40 7.15 -0.16
C PHE A 57 -3.23 7.38 -1.10
N ILE A 58 -3.04 8.63 -1.50
CA ILE A 58 -1.87 9.04 -2.28
C ILE A 58 -1.15 10.14 -1.51
N ALA A 59 0.18 10.05 -1.48
CA ALA A 59 1.03 11.13 -1.00
C ALA A 59 1.45 12.00 -2.19
N TYR A 60 1.27 13.30 -2.06
CA TYR A 60 1.59 14.27 -3.11
C TYR A 60 2.73 15.18 -2.67
N ASP A 61 3.66 15.40 -3.58
CA ASP A 61 4.65 16.47 -3.48
C ASP A 61 4.18 17.57 -4.45
N GLY A 62 3.56 18.62 -3.92
CA GLY A 62 2.82 19.56 -4.75
C GLY A 62 1.65 18.86 -5.44
N SER A 63 1.67 18.81 -6.77
CA SER A 63 0.66 18.10 -7.57
C SER A 63 1.14 16.74 -8.07
N THR A 64 2.36 16.33 -7.70
CA THR A 64 2.96 15.08 -8.16
C THR A 64 2.70 13.95 -7.18
N PRO A 65 2.05 12.85 -7.62
CA PRO A 65 1.90 11.67 -6.76
C PRO A 65 3.27 11.00 -6.57
N VAL A 66 3.65 10.77 -5.31
CA VAL A 66 4.97 10.20 -4.97
C VAL A 66 4.88 8.98 -4.06
N GLY A 67 3.69 8.58 -3.68
CA GLY A 67 3.49 7.38 -2.85
C GLY A 67 2.05 6.99 -2.80
N MET A 68 1.78 5.76 -2.38
CA MET A 68 0.44 5.23 -2.27
C MET A 68 0.33 4.19 -1.18
N VAL A 69 -0.88 3.96 -0.70
CA VAL A 69 -1.22 2.86 0.19
C VAL A 69 -2.72 2.57 0.09
N GLY A 70 -3.09 1.32 0.31
CA GLY A 70 -4.49 0.94 0.39
C GLY A 70 -4.82 0.30 1.73
N ALA A 71 -6.10 0.35 2.09
CA ALA A 71 -6.65 -0.31 3.26
C ALA A 71 -7.84 -1.14 2.80
N ARG A 72 -7.80 -2.45 3.04
CA ARG A 72 -8.83 -3.39 2.60
C ARG A 72 -9.49 -4.06 3.80
N PRO A 73 -10.83 -4.00 3.93
CA PRO A 73 -11.52 -4.74 4.98
C PRO A 73 -11.34 -6.25 4.81
N THR A 74 -11.17 -6.95 5.92
CA THR A 74 -11.11 -8.41 5.97
C THR A 74 -11.99 -8.89 7.11
N ASP A 75 -12.23 -10.20 7.19
CA ASP A 75 -13.01 -10.77 8.29
C ASP A 75 -12.36 -10.51 9.64
N ALA A 76 -11.05 -10.36 9.68
CA ALA A 76 -10.28 -10.17 10.91
C ALA A 76 -9.98 -8.70 11.23
N GLY A 77 -10.35 -7.77 10.35
CA GLY A 77 -10.05 -6.35 10.54
C GLY A 77 -9.76 -5.64 9.23
N VAL A 78 -8.60 -4.98 9.15
CA VAL A 78 -8.18 -4.23 7.95
C VAL A 78 -6.78 -4.67 7.56
N GLU A 79 -6.59 -4.91 6.26
CA GLU A 79 -5.27 -5.22 5.71
C GLU A 79 -4.71 -3.99 4.99
N LEU A 80 -3.48 -3.61 5.33
CA LEU A 80 -2.72 -2.58 4.63
C LEU A 80 -2.09 -3.23 3.39
N ILE A 81 -2.34 -2.64 2.23
CA ILE A 81 -1.90 -3.19 0.93
C ILE A 81 -1.32 -2.08 0.06
N SER A 82 -0.61 -2.48 -0.99
CA SER A 82 -0.13 -1.59 -2.05
C SER A 82 0.75 -0.43 -1.57
N MET A 83 1.48 -0.61 -0.48
CA MET A 83 2.36 0.41 0.06
C MET A 83 3.58 0.61 -0.84
N TRP A 84 3.79 1.84 -1.32
CA TRP A 84 4.95 2.19 -2.13
C TRP A 84 5.25 3.68 -2.05
N VAL A 85 6.53 4.03 -2.02
CA VAL A 85 7.02 5.40 -2.08
C VAL A 85 8.04 5.48 -3.21
N ALA A 86 7.91 6.48 -4.07
CA ALA A 86 8.83 6.69 -5.19
C ALA A 86 10.25 6.89 -4.68
N PRO A 87 11.28 6.34 -5.38
CA PRO A 87 12.67 6.43 -4.92
C PRO A 87 13.14 7.84 -4.61
N GLU A 88 12.77 8.82 -5.43
CA GLU A 88 13.15 10.23 -5.24
C GLU A 88 12.49 10.86 -4.00
N ALA A 89 11.50 10.21 -3.43
CA ALA A 89 10.75 10.73 -2.29
C ALA A 89 11.03 9.96 -1.00
N ARG A 90 11.89 8.94 -1.04
CA ARG A 90 12.22 8.13 0.15
C ARG A 90 13.06 8.91 1.15
N LEU A 91 13.07 8.47 2.41
CA LEU A 91 13.80 9.09 3.51
C LEU A 91 13.29 10.51 3.87
N ARG A 92 12.02 10.80 3.52
CA ARG A 92 11.37 12.08 3.81
C ARG A 92 10.15 11.93 4.72
N GLY A 93 9.97 10.76 5.33
CA GLY A 93 8.83 10.50 6.21
C GLY A 93 7.51 10.22 5.50
N ILE A 94 7.51 10.09 4.19
CA ILE A 94 6.29 9.88 3.38
C ILE A 94 5.68 8.51 3.69
N GLY A 95 6.51 7.46 3.74
CA GLY A 95 6.03 6.13 4.07
C GLY A 95 5.34 6.09 5.43
N GLY A 96 5.94 6.74 6.42
CA GLY A 96 5.33 6.88 7.74
C GLY A 96 3.98 7.58 7.71
N GLY A 97 3.89 8.66 6.93
CA GLY A 97 2.63 9.40 6.76
C GLY A 97 1.53 8.57 6.13
N LEU A 98 1.88 7.75 5.13
CA LEU A 98 0.93 6.83 4.50
C LEU A 98 0.45 5.75 5.48
N ILE A 99 1.37 5.15 6.23
CA ILE A 99 1.01 4.16 7.25
C ILE A 99 0.09 4.81 8.30
N ASP A 100 0.42 6.00 8.76
CA ASP A 100 -0.38 6.73 9.75
C ASP A 100 -1.79 7.04 9.22
N ALA A 101 -1.94 7.33 7.93
CA ALA A 101 -3.24 7.56 7.31
C ALA A 101 -4.12 6.30 7.39
N VAL A 102 -3.55 5.13 7.13
CA VAL A 102 -4.29 3.87 7.25
C VAL A 102 -4.64 3.58 8.70
N ILE A 103 -3.71 3.79 9.62
CA ILE A 103 -3.96 3.59 11.06
C ILE A 103 -5.13 4.47 11.52
N GLY A 104 -5.13 5.75 11.13
CA GLY A 104 -6.19 6.67 11.50
C GLY A 104 -7.55 6.28 10.90
N TRP A 105 -7.56 5.89 9.64
CA TRP A 105 -8.79 5.46 8.96
C TRP A 105 -9.36 4.19 9.60
N ALA A 106 -8.49 3.26 9.98
CA ALA A 106 -8.88 1.97 10.55
C ALA A 106 -8.97 2.01 12.09
N SER A 107 -9.11 3.19 12.68
CA SER A 107 -9.13 3.36 14.14
C SER A 107 -10.09 2.37 14.81
N GLY A 108 -9.60 1.65 15.82
CA GLY A 108 -10.35 0.62 16.51
C GLY A 108 -10.33 -0.75 15.86
N SER A 109 -9.76 -0.89 14.68
CA SER A 109 -9.66 -2.17 13.98
C SER A 109 -8.27 -2.77 14.10
N ARG A 110 -8.22 -4.11 14.07
CA ARG A 110 -6.97 -4.84 13.96
C ARG A 110 -6.40 -4.62 12.56
N LEU A 111 -5.13 -4.28 12.48
CA LEU A 111 -4.43 -4.11 11.20
C LEU A 111 -3.50 -5.27 10.94
N SER A 112 -3.45 -5.69 9.68
CA SER A 112 -2.50 -6.69 9.21
C SER A 112 -1.84 -6.22 7.93
N LEU A 113 -0.69 -6.80 7.61
CA LEU A 113 -0.03 -6.62 6.33
C LEU A 113 0.84 -7.82 6.01
N ARG A 114 1.22 -7.92 4.75
CA ARG A 114 2.21 -8.90 4.29
C ARG A 114 3.42 -8.15 3.78
N VAL A 115 4.59 -8.59 4.15
CA VAL A 115 5.87 -7.96 3.78
C VAL A 115 6.82 -9.03 3.27
N ILE A 116 7.59 -8.71 2.23
CA ILE A 116 8.60 -9.62 1.69
C ILE A 116 9.60 -9.98 2.80
N ASP A 117 9.82 -11.26 3.00
CA ASP A 117 10.78 -11.75 4.00
C ASP A 117 12.18 -11.22 3.64
N GLY A 118 12.87 -10.66 4.64
CA GLY A 118 14.19 -10.07 4.45
C GLY A 118 14.19 -8.60 4.03
N ASN A 119 13.03 -7.99 3.79
CA ASN A 119 12.96 -6.54 3.51
C ASN A 119 13.09 -5.76 4.81
N ALA A 120 14.34 -5.54 5.25
CA ALA A 120 14.64 -4.93 6.54
C ALA A 120 14.10 -3.52 6.67
N ALA A 121 14.16 -2.72 5.59
CA ALA A 121 13.66 -1.34 5.63
C ALA A 121 12.15 -1.29 5.87
N ALA A 122 11.38 -2.15 5.19
CA ALA A 122 9.94 -2.22 5.38
C ALA A 122 9.59 -2.74 6.78
N LEU A 123 10.27 -3.80 7.23
CA LEU A 123 10.06 -4.35 8.58
C LEU A 123 10.27 -3.28 9.66
N THR A 124 11.34 -2.49 9.53
CA THR A 124 11.64 -1.41 10.48
C THR A 124 10.57 -0.33 10.44
N ALA A 125 10.14 0.08 9.26
CA ALA A 125 9.12 1.12 9.10
C ALA A 125 7.80 0.70 9.75
N TYR A 126 7.35 -0.52 9.53
CA TYR A 126 6.12 -1.02 10.12
C TYR A 126 6.25 -1.24 11.63
N ALA A 127 7.39 -1.81 12.07
CA ALA A 127 7.62 -2.01 13.50
C ALA A 127 7.60 -0.70 14.28
N SER A 128 8.11 0.38 13.70
CA SER A 128 8.11 1.71 14.33
C SER A 128 6.69 2.25 14.56
N ARG A 129 5.68 1.68 13.91
CA ARG A 129 4.28 2.06 14.10
C ARG A 129 3.46 1.00 14.82
N GLY A 130 4.12 0.08 15.50
CA GLY A 130 3.44 -0.90 16.34
C GLY A 130 3.04 -2.19 15.67
N PHE A 131 3.46 -2.43 14.43
CA PHE A 131 3.26 -3.73 13.79
C PHE A 131 4.28 -4.73 14.32
N VAL A 132 3.83 -5.94 14.60
CA VAL A 132 4.64 -7.01 15.16
C VAL A 132 4.70 -8.18 14.18
N LEU A 133 5.92 -8.61 13.85
CA LEU A 133 6.13 -9.75 12.97
C LEU A 133 5.59 -11.01 13.62
N GLN A 134 4.76 -11.75 12.89
CA GLN A 134 4.14 -12.95 13.39
C GLN A 134 5.07 -14.15 13.21
N PRO A 135 4.99 -15.15 14.12
CA PRO A 135 5.80 -16.36 14.00
C PRO A 135 5.41 -17.18 12.77
N GLY A 136 6.34 -18.03 12.32
CA GLY A 136 6.14 -18.89 11.18
C GLY A 136 7.06 -18.56 10.02
N CYS A 137 6.93 -19.32 8.94
CA CYS A 137 7.71 -19.13 7.73
C CYS A 137 7.03 -18.19 6.75
N ALA A 138 7.78 -17.73 5.75
CA ALA A 138 7.21 -16.97 4.65
C ALA A 138 6.16 -17.82 3.91
N ASP A 139 5.15 -17.16 3.35
CA ASP A 139 4.12 -17.81 2.54
C ASP A 139 4.65 -18.15 1.13
N ASP A 140 3.77 -18.68 0.28
CA ASP A 140 4.13 -19.11 -1.08
C ASP A 140 4.65 -17.97 -1.95
N GLU A 141 4.35 -16.73 -1.61
CA GLU A 141 4.83 -15.53 -2.32
C GLU A 141 6.06 -14.92 -1.67
N GLY A 142 6.62 -15.56 -0.65
CA GLY A 142 7.79 -15.08 0.05
C GLY A 142 7.50 -13.98 1.07
N CYS A 143 6.26 -13.85 1.51
CA CYS A 143 5.84 -12.80 2.43
C CYS A 143 5.62 -13.32 3.85
N ARG A 144 5.87 -12.46 4.82
CA ARG A 144 5.54 -12.70 6.22
C ARG A 144 4.47 -11.71 6.66
N THR A 145 3.71 -12.12 7.66
CA THR A 145 2.60 -11.31 8.19
C THR A 145 3.06 -10.50 9.38
N MET A 146 2.63 -9.24 9.43
CA MET A 146 2.74 -8.40 10.62
C MET A 146 1.34 -8.00 11.08
N LEU A 147 1.15 -7.86 12.38
CA LEU A 147 -0.11 -7.45 13.00
C LEU A 147 0.11 -6.24 13.89
N ARG A 148 -0.89 -5.35 13.87
CA ARG A 148 -0.98 -4.25 14.82
C ARG A 148 -2.34 -4.36 15.52
N LEU A 149 -2.29 -4.58 16.82
CA LEU A 149 -3.47 -4.55 17.67
C LEU A 149 -3.73 -3.12 18.11
N THR A 150 -4.97 -2.73 18.16
CA THR A 150 -5.35 -1.37 18.56
C THR A 150 -5.19 -1.14 20.04
#